data_16e987441b30ebdbc3fae2b34a5832e2
#
_entry.id   16e987441b30ebdbc3fae2b34a5832e2
#
_cell.length_a   1.000
_cell.length_b   1.000
_cell.length_c   1.000
_cell.angle_alpha   90.00
_cell.angle_beta   90.00
_cell.angle_gamma   90.00
#
_symmetry.space_group_name_H-M   'P 1'
#
loop_
_entity.id
_entity.type
_entity.pdbx_description
1 polymer ?
#
loop_
_entity_poly.entity_id
_entity_poly.type
_entity_poly.pdbx_seq_one_letter_code
_entity_poly.pdbx_strand_id
1 'polypeptide(L)'
;MVAFTGGAAAWAARDHAPLQDWLADVHTTVGEQRLLSLADGTQVRLNTDTAIDIAFTSTERRVVLRRGEIHVQTAPDRHWSSRPFIVATASATLRPMGTRFAVRVSGDAGWIGVTEGAVAVRPQADPTGGRIIAAGKQARFTPASVDAPAPLPESDTAWTDGMIVATDMRLADFLAQVDRYRPGRLRCAPDVADLRVSGTFPIADTDLILDALRTALPVRIHFLTRYWTTVLPA
;
A
#
# COMPACT_ATOMS: atom_id res chain seq x y z
N MET A 1 -19.94 -24.02 28.29
CA MET A 1 -18.85 -24.51 27.41
C MET A 1 -19.02 -23.83 26.06
N VAL A 2 -18.37 -22.67 25.84
CA VAL A 2 -18.47 -21.90 24.61
C VAL A 2 -17.16 -22.05 23.89
N ALA A 3 -17.19 -22.67 22.70
CA ALA A 3 -15.99 -22.93 21.90
C ALA A 3 -15.51 -21.65 21.20
N PHE A 4 -14.32 -21.18 21.53
CA PHE A 4 -13.56 -20.19 20.80
C PHE A 4 -12.90 -20.85 19.58
N THR A 5 -13.54 -20.80 18.43
CA THR A 5 -12.96 -21.22 17.14
C THR A 5 -13.06 -20.11 16.11
N GLY A 6 -12.23 -19.09 16.20
CA GLY A 6 -12.23 -18.00 15.21
C GLY A 6 -10.93 -17.24 15.05
N GLY A 7 -9.93 -17.50 15.90
CA GLY A 7 -8.70 -16.69 15.95
C GLY A 7 -7.48 -17.21 15.20
N ALA A 8 -7.47 -18.47 14.81
CA ALA A 8 -6.26 -19.13 14.28
C ALA A 8 -6.06 -18.97 12.77
N ALA A 9 -7.13 -18.83 11.99
CA ALA A 9 -7.03 -18.80 10.53
C ALA A 9 -6.50 -17.47 9.94
N ALA A 10 -6.73 -16.34 10.61
CA ALA A 10 -6.21 -15.04 10.18
C ALA A 10 -4.71 -14.86 10.49
N TRP A 11 -4.19 -15.68 11.38
CA TRP A 11 -2.79 -15.62 11.82
C TRP A 11 -1.82 -16.25 10.81
N ALA A 12 -2.26 -17.30 10.13
CA ALA A 12 -1.44 -18.04 9.17
C ALA A 12 -1.22 -17.32 7.82
N ALA A 13 -2.08 -16.35 7.47
CA ALA A 13 -2.06 -15.72 6.15
C ALA A 13 -0.94 -14.66 5.96
N ARG A 14 -0.30 -14.18 7.03
CA ARG A 14 0.71 -13.11 6.93
C ARG A 14 2.16 -13.62 6.94
N ASP A 15 2.39 -14.83 7.41
CA ASP A 15 3.76 -15.41 7.49
C ASP A 15 4.15 -16.28 6.30
N HIS A 16 3.22 -16.50 5.36
CA HIS A 16 3.51 -17.23 4.13
C HIS A 16 3.44 -16.28 2.94
N ALA A 17 4.47 -15.43 2.77
CA ALA A 17 4.74 -14.90 1.44
C ALA A 17 4.93 -16.12 0.53
N PRO A 18 4.15 -16.28 -0.55
CA PRO A 18 4.35 -17.41 -1.47
C PRO A 18 5.80 -17.40 -1.94
N LEU A 19 6.39 -18.57 -2.09
CA LEU A 19 7.77 -18.74 -2.57
C LEU A 19 8.07 -17.88 -3.81
N GLN A 20 7.05 -17.60 -4.62
CA GLN A 20 7.11 -16.73 -5.80
C GLN A 20 7.47 -15.26 -5.48
N ASP A 21 7.17 -14.76 -4.28
CA ASP A 21 7.51 -13.38 -3.88
C ASP A 21 8.99 -13.23 -3.53
N TRP A 22 9.65 -14.32 -3.14
CA TRP A 22 11.11 -14.38 -2.94
C TRP A 22 11.89 -14.45 -4.26
N LEU A 23 11.22 -14.81 -5.36
CA LEU A 23 11.77 -14.86 -6.73
C LEU A 23 11.49 -13.56 -7.48
N ALA A 24 10.86 -12.55 -6.86
CA ALA A 24 10.64 -11.24 -7.48
C ALA A 24 11.97 -10.57 -7.83
N ASP A 25 12.02 -9.88 -8.97
CA ASP A 25 13.23 -9.19 -9.44
C ASP A 25 13.72 -8.14 -8.43
N VAL A 26 12.76 -7.46 -7.77
CA VAL A 26 13.04 -6.44 -6.75
C VAL A 26 12.02 -6.53 -5.63
N HIS A 27 12.51 -6.49 -4.40
CA HIS A 27 11.64 -6.45 -3.21
C HIS A 27 12.19 -5.51 -2.13
N THR A 28 11.32 -5.13 -1.20
CA THR A 28 11.62 -4.43 0.04
C THR A 28 11.15 -5.26 1.24
N THR A 29 11.87 -5.15 2.34
CA THR A 29 11.47 -5.74 3.62
C THR A 29 10.50 -4.82 4.38
N VAL A 30 9.94 -5.31 5.50
CA VAL A 30 9.09 -4.48 6.38
C VAL A 30 9.87 -3.28 6.91
N GLY A 31 9.32 -2.08 6.73
CA GLY A 31 9.92 -0.79 7.09
C GLY A 31 10.87 -0.21 6.03
N GLU A 32 11.27 -0.99 5.04
CA GLU A 32 12.14 -0.53 3.96
C GLU A 32 11.35 0.18 2.87
N GLN A 33 11.87 1.28 2.34
CA GLN A 33 11.42 1.93 1.13
C GLN A 33 12.58 2.03 0.14
N ARG A 34 12.29 1.88 -1.16
CA ARG A 34 13.31 1.90 -2.20
C ARG A 34 12.85 2.65 -3.44
N LEU A 35 13.70 3.52 -3.98
CA LEU A 35 13.48 4.19 -5.25
C LEU A 35 14.27 3.49 -6.35
N LEU A 36 13.60 3.15 -7.45
CA LEU A 36 14.18 2.58 -8.65
C LEU A 36 14.01 3.52 -9.84
N SER A 37 15.06 3.62 -10.66
CA SER A 37 14.99 4.20 -11.99
C SER A 37 15.01 3.07 -13.01
N LEU A 38 13.92 2.91 -13.75
CA LEU A 38 13.84 1.88 -14.79
C LEU A 38 14.59 2.31 -16.06
N ALA A 39 14.82 1.37 -16.96
CA ALA A 39 15.60 1.59 -18.18
C ALA A 39 15.02 2.67 -19.13
N ASP A 40 13.71 2.93 -19.04
CA ASP A 40 13.01 3.96 -19.81
C ASP A 40 13.01 5.34 -19.13
N GLY A 41 13.57 5.44 -17.91
CA GLY A 41 13.56 6.64 -17.08
C GLY A 41 12.35 6.76 -16.15
N THR A 42 11.41 5.81 -16.17
CA THR A 42 10.31 5.74 -15.21
C THR A 42 10.85 5.56 -13.80
N GLN A 43 10.33 6.33 -12.85
CA GLN A 43 10.67 6.20 -11.44
C GLN A 43 9.61 5.34 -10.74
N VAL A 44 10.06 4.31 -10.01
CA VAL A 44 9.19 3.45 -9.19
C VAL A 44 9.70 3.47 -7.76
N ARG A 45 8.91 4.01 -6.83
CA ARG A 45 9.19 3.94 -5.40
C ARG A 45 8.42 2.75 -4.82
N LEU A 46 9.12 1.81 -4.25
CA LEU A 46 8.55 0.70 -3.49
C LEU A 46 8.35 1.13 -2.05
N ASN A 47 7.18 0.84 -1.50
CA ASN A 47 6.87 1.00 -0.09
C ASN A 47 7.32 -0.24 0.71
N THR A 48 7.03 -0.26 2.00
CA THR A 48 7.28 -1.39 2.89
C THR A 48 6.71 -2.70 2.36
N ASP A 49 7.42 -3.83 2.55
CA ASP A 49 6.96 -5.20 2.25
C ASP A 49 6.39 -5.34 0.82
N THR A 50 7.13 -4.85 -0.16
CA THR A 50 6.72 -4.77 -1.56
C THR A 50 7.57 -5.69 -2.43
N ALA A 51 6.95 -6.36 -3.41
CA ALA A 51 7.63 -7.22 -4.38
C ALA A 51 7.11 -6.94 -5.80
N ILE A 52 8.03 -6.71 -6.74
CA ILE A 52 7.72 -6.45 -8.15
C ILE A 52 8.61 -7.25 -9.08
N ASP A 53 8.12 -7.55 -10.30
CA ASP A 53 8.93 -7.97 -11.44
C ASP A 53 8.93 -6.88 -12.51
N ILE A 54 10.00 -6.83 -13.30
CA ILE A 54 10.18 -5.89 -14.40
C ILE A 54 10.32 -6.67 -15.69
N ALA A 55 9.35 -6.56 -16.60
CA ALA A 55 9.28 -7.28 -17.87
C ALA A 55 9.10 -6.28 -19.03
N PHE A 56 10.22 -5.71 -19.50
CA PHE A 56 10.23 -4.86 -20.69
C PHE A 56 10.50 -5.70 -21.94
N THR A 57 9.64 -5.57 -22.92
CA THR A 57 9.73 -6.26 -24.22
C THR A 57 9.83 -5.26 -25.37
N SER A 58 9.83 -5.74 -26.60
CA SER A 58 9.73 -4.89 -27.78
C SER A 58 8.37 -4.23 -27.97
N THR A 59 7.31 -4.73 -27.29
CA THR A 59 5.92 -4.30 -27.47
C THR A 59 5.33 -3.57 -26.26
N GLU A 60 5.88 -3.79 -25.04
CA GLU A 60 5.36 -3.17 -23.81
C GLU A 60 6.44 -3.00 -22.74
N ARG A 61 6.20 -2.11 -21.80
CA ARG A 61 6.97 -1.86 -20.58
C ARG A 61 6.11 -2.29 -19.40
N ARG A 62 6.33 -3.50 -18.88
CA ARG A 62 5.49 -4.07 -17.82
C ARG A 62 6.21 -4.10 -16.48
N VAL A 63 5.51 -3.66 -15.42
CA VAL A 63 5.85 -3.92 -14.03
C VAL A 63 4.73 -4.77 -13.43
N VAL A 64 5.08 -5.89 -12.82
CA VAL A 64 4.11 -6.75 -12.12
C VAL A 64 4.24 -6.49 -10.63
N LEU A 65 3.21 -5.93 -10.01
CA LEU A 65 3.12 -5.76 -8.56
C LEU A 65 2.53 -7.03 -7.96
N ARG A 66 3.38 -7.84 -7.32
CA ARG A 66 2.98 -9.09 -6.67
C ARG A 66 2.39 -8.85 -5.29
N ARG A 67 3.01 -7.95 -4.51
CA ARG A 67 2.65 -7.63 -3.14
C ARG A 67 3.06 -6.21 -2.79
N GLY A 68 2.34 -5.60 -1.84
CA GLY A 68 2.71 -4.32 -1.25
C GLY A 68 2.18 -3.12 -2.02
N GLU A 69 2.99 -2.08 -2.14
CA GLU A 69 2.58 -0.79 -2.66
C GLU A 69 3.72 -0.11 -3.41
N ILE A 70 3.42 0.41 -4.59
CA ILE A 70 4.35 1.21 -5.39
C ILE A 70 3.75 2.57 -5.72
N HIS A 71 4.62 3.56 -5.82
CA HIS A 71 4.33 4.84 -6.46
C HIS A 71 5.14 4.93 -7.76
N VAL A 72 4.47 5.26 -8.86
CA VAL A 72 5.05 5.30 -10.20
C VAL A 72 4.93 6.70 -10.76
N GLN A 73 6.05 7.22 -11.25
CA GLN A 73 6.11 8.40 -12.13
C GLN A 73 6.60 7.94 -13.49
N THR A 74 5.69 7.85 -14.46
CA THR A 74 6.01 7.35 -15.79
C THR A 74 6.84 8.34 -16.58
N ALA A 75 7.85 7.84 -17.31
CA ALA A 75 8.58 8.59 -18.33
C ALA A 75 7.99 8.33 -19.73
N PRO A 76 8.12 9.30 -20.66
CA PRO A 76 7.84 9.08 -22.06
C PRO A 76 8.72 7.94 -22.62
N ASP A 77 8.13 7.05 -23.43
CA ASP A 77 8.93 6.04 -24.11
C ASP A 77 9.78 6.67 -25.21
N ARG A 78 11.08 6.41 -25.17
CA ARG A 78 12.04 6.86 -26.20
C ARG A 78 12.13 5.90 -27.39
N HIS A 79 11.42 4.77 -27.32
CA HIS A 79 11.41 3.80 -28.42
C HIS A 79 10.53 4.32 -29.57
N TRP A 80 10.97 4.12 -30.79
CA TRP A 80 10.28 4.62 -32.00
C TRP A 80 8.83 4.16 -32.15
N SER A 81 8.46 2.99 -31.57
CA SER A 81 7.10 2.43 -31.62
C SER A 81 6.23 2.80 -30.40
N SER A 82 6.69 3.65 -29.50
CA SER A 82 5.95 4.09 -28.27
C SER A 82 5.22 2.95 -27.56
N ARG A 83 5.97 2.13 -26.82
CA ARG A 83 5.43 0.97 -26.07
C ARG A 83 4.61 1.44 -24.88
N PRO A 84 3.40 0.90 -24.65
CA PRO A 84 2.63 1.23 -23.47
C PRO A 84 3.36 0.82 -22.18
N PHE A 85 3.26 1.66 -21.15
CA PHE A 85 3.62 1.27 -19.77
C PHE A 85 2.42 0.57 -19.14
N ILE A 86 2.66 -0.51 -18.43
CA ILE A 86 1.61 -1.34 -17.81
C ILE A 86 2.05 -1.69 -16.39
N VAL A 87 1.19 -1.47 -15.41
CA VAL A 87 1.30 -2.11 -14.10
C VAL A 87 0.28 -3.23 -14.06
N ALA A 88 0.75 -4.46 -13.89
CA ALA A 88 -0.10 -5.64 -13.74
C ALA A 88 -0.12 -6.08 -12.28
N THR A 89 -1.28 -6.52 -11.82
CA THR A 89 -1.51 -7.19 -10.54
C THR A 89 -2.25 -8.49 -10.77
N ALA A 90 -2.42 -9.33 -9.75
CA ALA A 90 -3.26 -10.51 -9.84
C ALA A 90 -4.73 -10.17 -10.19
N SER A 91 -5.19 -8.95 -9.82
CA SER A 91 -6.60 -8.55 -9.90
C SER A 91 -6.92 -7.64 -11.09
N ALA A 92 -5.95 -6.89 -11.61
CA ALA A 92 -6.20 -5.90 -12.66
C ALA A 92 -4.95 -5.56 -13.46
N THR A 93 -5.18 -5.01 -14.65
CA THR A 93 -4.17 -4.35 -15.48
C THR A 93 -4.42 -2.84 -15.46
N LEU A 94 -3.37 -2.07 -15.14
CA LEU A 94 -3.40 -0.63 -15.03
C LEU A 94 -2.54 -0.03 -16.15
N ARG A 95 -3.13 0.82 -16.99
CA ARG A 95 -2.45 1.48 -18.11
C ARG A 95 -2.41 2.99 -17.87
N PRO A 96 -1.30 3.54 -17.42
CA PRO A 96 -1.13 4.97 -17.25
C PRO A 96 -0.99 5.70 -18.59
N MET A 97 -1.39 6.97 -18.62
CA MET A 97 -1.34 7.86 -19.79
C MET A 97 -0.53 9.12 -19.45
N GLY A 98 0.79 8.95 -19.14
CA GLY A 98 1.64 10.05 -18.70
C GLY A 98 1.25 10.50 -17.28
N THR A 99 1.57 9.69 -16.25
CA THR A 99 0.93 9.82 -14.94
C THR A 99 1.90 9.69 -13.78
N ARG A 100 1.45 10.25 -12.64
CA ARG A 100 1.99 9.96 -11.31
C ARG A 100 0.88 9.35 -10.46
N PHE A 101 1.09 8.14 -9.95
CA PHE A 101 0.06 7.37 -9.26
C PHE A 101 0.65 6.35 -8.29
N ALA A 102 -0.13 5.97 -7.28
CA ALA A 102 0.20 4.88 -6.37
C ALA A 102 -0.75 3.70 -6.58
N VAL A 103 -0.23 2.49 -6.41
CA VAL A 103 -0.99 1.23 -6.46
C VAL A 103 -0.60 0.38 -5.27
N ARG A 104 -1.60 -0.12 -4.53
CA ARG A 104 -1.43 -1.06 -3.43
C ARG A 104 -2.28 -2.30 -3.68
N VAL A 105 -1.72 -3.46 -3.35
CA VAL A 105 -2.43 -4.75 -3.41
C VAL A 105 -2.45 -5.41 -2.03
N SER A 106 -3.55 -6.08 -1.72
CA SER A 106 -3.74 -6.85 -0.49
C SER A 106 -4.68 -8.01 -0.78
N GLY A 107 -4.14 -9.23 -0.89
CA GLY A 107 -4.87 -10.39 -1.40
C GLY A 107 -5.41 -10.12 -2.81
N ASP A 108 -6.69 -10.41 -3.03
CA ASP A 108 -7.38 -10.22 -4.31
C ASP A 108 -7.91 -8.80 -4.52
N ALA A 109 -7.72 -7.90 -3.55
CA ALA A 109 -8.12 -6.51 -3.67
C ALA A 109 -6.95 -5.60 -3.93
N GLY A 110 -7.19 -4.53 -4.71
CA GLY A 110 -6.21 -3.49 -4.93
C GLY A 110 -6.83 -2.10 -4.75
N TRP A 111 -5.95 -1.13 -4.63
CA TRP A 111 -6.27 0.29 -4.56
C TRP A 111 -5.35 1.06 -5.50
N ILE A 112 -5.89 2.08 -6.13
CA ILE A 112 -5.16 3.06 -6.94
C ILE A 112 -5.50 4.48 -6.51
N GLY A 113 -4.48 5.34 -6.39
CA GLY A 113 -4.61 6.78 -6.23
C GLY A 113 -3.80 7.50 -7.31
N VAL A 114 -4.42 8.42 -8.04
CA VAL A 114 -3.79 9.16 -9.14
C VAL A 114 -3.57 10.60 -8.72
N THR A 115 -2.31 11.06 -8.72
CA THR A 115 -1.94 12.45 -8.40
C THR A 115 -1.79 13.32 -9.63
N GLU A 116 -1.34 12.75 -10.76
CA GLU A 116 -1.21 13.47 -12.04
C GLU A 116 -1.63 12.59 -13.21
N GLY A 117 -2.30 13.18 -14.22
CA GLY A 117 -2.75 12.50 -15.42
C GLY A 117 -3.95 11.59 -15.21
N ALA A 118 -3.97 10.41 -15.84
CA ALA A 118 -5.04 9.44 -15.72
C ALA A 118 -4.55 8.01 -15.93
N VAL A 119 -5.18 7.04 -15.28
CA VAL A 119 -4.89 5.61 -15.40
C VAL A 119 -6.14 4.83 -15.76
N ALA A 120 -6.08 4.05 -16.86
CA ALA A 120 -7.13 3.09 -17.18
C ALA A 120 -6.89 1.80 -16.36
N VAL A 121 -7.86 1.43 -15.55
CA VAL A 121 -7.87 0.21 -14.73
C VAL A 121 -8.83 -0.79 -15.34
N ARG A 122 -8.36 -2.00 -15.62
CA ARG A 122 -9.16 -3.09 -16.19
C ARG A 122 -9.09 -4.30 -15.29
N PRO A 123 -10.22 -4.76 -14.72
CA PRO A 123 -10.28 -5.98 -13.93
C PRO A 123 -9.84 -7.21 -14.74
N GLN A 124 -9.23 -8.18 -14.09
CA GLN A 124 -8.72 -9.37 -14.76
C GLN A 124 -9.85 -10.26 -15.29
N ALA A 125 -10.93 -10.43 -14.52
CA ALA A 125 -12.07 -11.29 -14.86
C ALA A 125 -13.13 -10.58 -15.75
N ASP A 126 -13.16 -9.22 -15.73
CA ASP A 126 -14.05 -8.43 -16.59
C ASP A 126 -13.31 -7.25 -17.22
N PRO A 127 -12.55 -7.47 -18.30
CA PRO A 127 -11.82 -6.39 -18.97
C PRO A 127 -12.71 -5.28 -19.56
N THR A 128 -14.02 -5.56 -19.72
CA THR A 128 -15.01 -4.57 -20.23
C THR A 128 -15.52 -3.64 -19.14
N GLY A 129 -15.51 -4.08 -17.88
CA GLY A 129 -15.89 -3.30 -16.69
C GLY A 129 -14.83 -2.30 -16.23
N GLY A 130 -13.85 -1.97 -17.08
CA GLY A 130 -12.76 -1.05 -16.75
C GLY A 130 -13.21 0.39 -16.55
N ARG A 131 -12.39 1.15 -15.76
CA ARG A 131 -12.60 2.58 -15.49
C ARG A 131 -11.34 3.38 -15.68
N ILE A 132 -11.50 4.66 -16.02
CA ILE A 132 -10.41 5.65 -16.03
C ILE A 132 -10.46 6.40 -14.70
N ILE A 133 -9.34 6.40 -13.99
CA ILE A 133 -9.14 7.14 -12.75
C ILE A 133 -8.29 8.37 -13.09
N ALA A 134 -8.86 9.55 -12.93
CA ALA A 134 -8.22 10.83 -13.23
C ALA A 134 -7.42 11.36 -12.01
N ALA A 135 -6.58 12.35 -12.23
CA ALA A 135 -5.86 13.06 -11.18
C ALA A 135 -6.78 13.55 -10.05
N GLY A 136 -6.33 13.46 -8.80
CA GLY A 136 -7.10 13.79 -7.59
C GLY A 136 -8.16 12.74 -7.24
N LYS A 137 -8.15 11.57 -7.87
CA LYS A 137 -9.09 10.48 -7.63
C LYS A 137 -8.40 9.19 -7.23
N GLN A 138 -9.16 8.38 -6.49
CA GLN A 138 -8.79 7.02 -6.10
C GLN A 138 -9.93 6.05 -6.39
N ALA A 139 -9.62 4.76 -6.47
CA ALA A 139 -10.60 3.69 -6.55
C ALA A 139 -10.04 2.41 -5.96
N ARG A 140 -10.92 1.55 -5.45
CA ARG A 140 -10.58 0.14 -5.19
C ARG A 140 -10.90 -0.69 -6.41
N PHE A 141 -10.20 -1.80 -6.55
CA PHE A 141 -10.48 -2.77 -7.60
C PHE A 141 -10.33 -4.21 -7.07
N THR A 142 -11.05 -5.09 -7.71
CA THR A 142 -11.03 -6.54 -7.50
C THR A 142 -10.82 -7.24 -8.85
N PRO A 143 -10.67 -8.56 -8.93
CA PRO A 143 -10.66 -9.25 -10.22
C PRO A 143 -11.92 -9.02 -11.07
N ALA A 144 -13.07 -8.73 -10.44
CA ALA A 144 -14.36 -8.61 -11.13
C ALA A 144 -14.81 -7.15 -11.39
N SER A 145 -14.27 -6.17 -10.66
CA SER A 145 -14.82 -4.80 -10.71
C SER A 145 -13.82 -3.73 -10.34
N VAL A 146 -14.13 -2.49 -10.74
CA VAL A 146 -13.48 -1.25 -10.26
C VAL A 146 -14.56 -0.36 -9.67
N ASP A 147 -14.36 0.13 -8.44
CA ASP A 147 -15.29 1.04 -7.77
C ASP A 147 -15.41 2.37 -8.52
N ALA A 148 -16.49 3.12 -8.23
CA ALA A 148 -16.60 4.49 -8.69
C ALA A 148 -15.46 5.34 -8.11
N PRO A 149 -14.84 6.24 -8.93
CA PRO A 149 -13.75 7.09 -8.45
C PRO A 149 -14.22 8.05 -7.34
N ALA A 150 -13.48 8.06 -6.22
CA ALA A 150 -13.67 8.96 -5.09
C ALA A 150 -12.53 9.99 -5.01
N PRO A 151 -12.66 11.10 -4.26
CA PRO A 151 -11.55 11.99 -3.98
C PRO A 151 -10.35 11.24 -3.37
N LEU A 152 -9.14 11.61 -3.78
CA LEU A 152 -7.89 11.08 -3.21
C LEU A 152 -7.44 12.01 -2.08
N PRO A 153 -7.43 11.58 -0.81
CA PRO A 153 -6.82 12.33 0.27
C PRO A 153 -5.30 12.41 0.10
N GLU A 154 -4.70 13.54 0.43
CA GLU A 154 -3.24 13.70 0.40
C GLU A 154 -2.53 12.72 1.36
N SER A 155 -3.20 12.36 2.47
CA SER A 155 -2.72 11.36 3.43
C SER A 155 -2.38 10.01 2.81
N ASP A 156 -3.09 9.61 1.73
CA ASP A 156 -2.95 8.27 1.16
C ASP A 156 -1.65 8.10 0.35
N THR A 157 -1.02 9.22 -0.04
CA THR A 157 0.26 9.23 -0.76
C THR A 157 1.42 9.85 0.04
N ALA A 158 1.18 10.33 1.26
CA ALA A 158 2.19 10.98 2.12
C ALA A 158 3.41 10.10 2.44
N TRP A 159 3.24 8.78 2.34
CA TRP A 159 4.33 7.84 2.51
C TRP A 159 5.47 8.02 1.50
N THR A 160 5.18 8.61 0.33
CA THR A 160 6.22 8.93 -0.67
C THR A 160 7.22 9.98 -0.15
N ASP A 161 6.81 10.77 0.83
CA ASP A 161 7.65 11.75 1.54
C ASP A 161 8.12 11.22 2.91
N GLY A 162 7.94 9.92 3.15
CA GLY A 162 8.36 9.27 4.39
C GLY A 162 7.47 9.58 5.60
N MET A 163 6.22 9.97 5.37
CA MET A 163 5.29 10.41 6.41
C MET A 163 3.99 9.61 6.43
N ILE A 164 3.38 9.51 7.60
CA ILE A 164 1.96 9.17 7.79
C ILE A 164 1.25 10.44 8.22
N VAL A 165 0.23 10.85 7.47
CA VAL A 165 -0.62 12.01 7.80
C VAL A 165 -1.97 11.51 8.30
N ALA A 166 -2.33 11.88 9.52
CA ALA A 166 -3.62 11.59 10.13
C ALA A 166 -4.40 12.90 10.30
N THR A 167 -5.65 12.91 9.85
CA THR A 167 -6.59 14.02 10.05
C THR A 167 -7.87 13.46 10.65
N ASP A 168 -8.07 13.66 11.94
CA ASP A 168 -9.21 13.12 12.70
C ASP A 168 -9.39 11.59 12.48
N MET A 169 -8.28 10.87 12.32
CA MET A 169 -8.27 9.43 12.03
C MET A 169 -8.56 8.64 13.30
N ARG A 170 -9.34 7.55 13.21
CA ARG A 170 -9.51 6.62 14.33
C ARG A 170 -8.17 6.01 14.72
N LEU A 171 -7.91 5.86 16.02
CA LEU A 171 -6.65 5.28 16.51
C LEU A 171 -6.40 3.87 15.95
N ALA A 172 -7.44 3.04 15.85
CA ALA A 172 -7.32 1.71 15.26
C ALA A 172 -6.83 1.76 13.80
N ASP A 173 -7.36 2.68 12.99
CA ASP A 173 -6.99 2.84 11.58
C ASP A 173 -5.57 3.42 11.45
N PHE A 174 -5.22 4.37 12.30
CA PHE A 174 -3.87 4.93 12.38
C PHE A 174 -2.84 3.85 12.75
N LEU A 175 -3.10 3.06 13.79
CA LEU A 175 -2.21 1.98 14.22
C LEU A 175 -2.08 0.89 13.16
N ALA A 176 -3.14 0.62 12.39
CA ALA A 176 -3.07 -0.30 11.25
C ALA A 176 -2.16 0.21 10.13
N GLN A 177 -2.06 1.53 9.93
CA GLN A 177 -1.07 2.11 9.01
C GLN A 177 0.35 1.99 9.57
N VAL A 178 0.57 2.31 10.85
CA VAL A 178 1.88 2.19 11.52
C VAL A 178 2.37 0.73 11.52
N ASP A 179 1.47 -0.24 11.78
CA ASP A 179 1.78 -1.68 11.79
C ASP A 179 2.40 -2.18 10.47
N ARG A 180 2.12 -1.52 9.35
CA ARG A 180 2.71 -1.86 8.05
C ARG A 180 4.24 -1.65 8.01
N TYR A 181 4.73 -0.67 8.78
CA TYR A 181 6.16 -0.26 8.76
C TYR A 181 6.97 -0.85 9.91
N ARG A 182 6.32 -1.64 10.77
CA ARG A 182 6.94 -2.21 11.96
C ARG A 182 7.06 -3.73 11.86
N PRO A 183 8.23 -4.33 12.15
CA PRO A 183 8.32 -5.77 12.32
C PRO A 183 7.45 -6.23 13.51
N GLY A 184 6.68 -7.31 13.32
CA GLY A 184 5.83 -7.88 14.35
C GLY A 184 4.37 -7.44 14.24
N ARG A 185 3.73 -7.15 15.37
CA ARG A 185 2.29 -6.83 15.47
C ARG A 185 2.04 -5.66 16.42
N LEU A 186 1.29 -4.71 15.91
CA LEU A 186 0.77 -3.60 16.68
C LEU A 186 -0.76 -3.71 16.78
N ARG A 187 -1.27 -3.88 17.99
CA ARG A 187 -2.71 -4.03 18.25
C ARG A 187 -3.28 -2.83 18.97
N CYS A 188 -4.53 -2.55 18.69
CA CYS A 188 -5.35 -1.57 19.39
C CYS A 188 -6.40 -2.27 20.24
N ALA A 189 -6.50 -1.95 21.52
CA ALA A 189 -7.62 -2.41 22.33
C ALA A 189 -8.93 -1.77 21.86
N PRO A 190 -10.07 -2.49 21.90
CA PRO A 190 -11.35 -1.96 21.45
C PRO A 190 -11.75 -0.66 22.18
N ASP A 191 -11.44 -0.55 23.45
CA ASP A 191 -11.83 0.58 24.33
C ASP A 191 -11.20 1.91 23.91
N VAL A 192 -10.08 1.89 23.16
CA VAL A 192 -9.39 3.09 22.67
C VAL A 192 -9.40 3.22 21.14
N ALA A 193 -10.03 2.28 20.45
CA ALA A 193 -10.04 2.20 19.00
C ALA A 193 -10.60 3.44 18.30
N ASP A 194 -11.56 4.11 18.94
CA ASP A 194 -12.27 5.28 18.40
C ASP A 194 -11.65 6.62 18.78
N LEU A 195 -10.59 6.63 19.59
CA LEU A 195 -9.83 7.85 19.86
C LEU A 195 -9.32 8.46 18.55
N ARG A 196 -9.24 9.78 18.50
CA ARG A 196 -8.88 10.52 17.29
C ARG A 196 -7.43 10.95 17.31
N VAL A 197 -6.77 10.73 16.19
CA VAL A 197 -5.38 11.10 15.95
C VAL A 197 -5.32 12.14 14.84
N SER A 198 -4.61 13.25 15.10
CA SER A 198 -4.28 14.24 14.07
C SER A 198 -2.80 14.59 14.20
N GLY A 199 -2.11 14.64 13.07
CA GLY A 199 -0.69 14.96 13.02
C GLY A 199 0.02 14.34 11.82
N THR A 200 1.30 14.67 11.69
CA THR A 200 2.20 14.14 10.67
C THR A 200 3.33 13.40 11.37
N PHE A 201 3.54 12.15 11.02
CA PHE A 201 4.41 11.23 11.72
C PHE A 201 5.45 10.62 10.77
N PRO A 202 6.75 10.65 11.12
CA PRO A 202 7.78 10.06 10.28
C PRO A 202 7.71 8.53 10.32
N ILE A 203 7.71 7.88 9.15
CA ILE A 203 7.67 6.42 9.01
C ILE A 203 8.95 5.77 9.53
N ALA A 204 10.07 6.47 9.43
CA ALA A 204 11.40 5.94 9.76
C ALA A 204 11.56 5.52 11.22
N ASP A 205 10.76 6.08 12.14
CA ASP A 205 10.80 5.78 13.57
C ASP A 205 9.39 5.54 14.11
N THR A 206 8.95 4.29 14.06
CA THR A 206 7.64 3.89 14.58
C THR A 206 7.57 3.88 16.11
N ASP A 207 8.70 3.81 16.83
CA ASP A 207 8.72 3.89 18.29
C ASP A 207 8.47 5.32 18.73
N LEU A 208 9.04 6.32 18.04
CA LEU A 208 8.74 7.72 18.25
C LEU A 208 7.24 8.03 18.05
N ILE A 209 6.60 7.40 17.07
CA ILE A 209 5.15 7.52 16.85
C ILE A 209 4.38 7.02 18.10
N LEU A 210 4.74 5.85 18.63
CA LEU A 210 4.09 5.28 19.80
C LEU A 210 4.28 6.17 21.05
N ASP A 211 5.46 6.75 21.24
CA ASP A 211 5.73 7.67 22.34
C ASP A 211 4.91 8.96 22.22
N ALA A 212 4.75 9.50 21.01
CA ALA A 212 3.88 10.65 20.77
C ALA A 212 2.42 10.35 21.12
N LEU A 213 1.91 9.16 20.74
CA LEU A 213 0.54 8.74 21.10
C LEU A 213 0.33 8.65 22.60
N ARG A 214 1.30 8.09 23.35
CA ARG A 214 1.25 7.98 24.80
C ARG A 214 1.23 9.36 25.50
N THR A 215 1.85 10.35 24.87
CA THR A 215 1.88 11.72 25.39
C THR A 215 0.59 12.48 25.09
N ALA A 216 -0.01 12.25 23.92
CA ALA A 216 -1.14 13.02 23.41
C ALA A 216 -2.52 12.43 23.77
N LEU A 217 -2.60 11.12 24.03
CA LEU A 217 -3.85 10.40 24.25
C LEU A 217 -3.85 9.66 25.59
N PRO A 218 -5.03 9.37 26.18
CA PRO A 218 -5.15 8.59 27.40
C PRO A 218 -4.91 7.08 27.10
N VAL A 219 -3.72 6.75 26.64
CA VAL A 219 -3.33 5.39 26.29
C VAL A 219 -1.98 5.01 26.91
N ARG A 220 -1.79 3.73 27.14
CA ARG A 220 -0.51 3.15 27.51
C ARG A 220 -0.06 2.14 26.45
N ILE A 221 1.24 2.04 26.24
CA ILE A 221 1.84 1.09 25.30
C ILE A 221 2.37 -0.10 26.10
N HIS A 222 1.85 -1.28 25.81
CA HIS A 222 2.28 -2.53 26.45
C HIS A 222 3.08 -3.36 25.46
N PHE A 223 4.35 -3.59 25.74
CA PHE A 223 5.25 -4.45 24.99
C PHE A 223 5.28 -5.83 25.62
N LEU A 224 4.66 -6.83 24.99
CA LEU A 224 4.81 -8.22 25.41
C LEU A 224 6.19 -8.75 25.00
N THR A 225 6.63 -8.38 23.79
CA THR A 225 7.97 -8.56 23.25
C THR A 225 8.28 -7.35 22.35
N ARG A 226 9.53 -7.23 21.86
CA ARG A 226 9.86 -6.19 20.85
C ARG A 226 9.03 -6.31 19.55
N TYR A 227 8.43 -7.47 19.30
CA TYR A 227 7.62 -7.75 18.10
C TYR A 227 6.12 -7.76 18.37
N TRP A 228 5.68 -7.65 19.61
CA TRP A 228 4.27 -7.71 19.97
C TRP A 228 3.93 -6.55 20.90
N THR A 229 3.25 -5.57 20.34
CA THR A 229 2.89 -4.33 21.02
C THR A 229 1.37 -4.17 21.03
N THR A 230 0.80 -3.73 22.14
CA THR A 230 -0.63 -3.45 22.27
C THR A 230 -0.83 -2.07 22.87
N VAL A 231 -1.69 -1.27 22.26
CA VAL A 231 -2.14 0.03 22.78
C VAL A 231 -3.41 -0.22 23.59
N LEU A 232 -3.38 0.15 24.86
CA LEU A 232 -4.41 -0.08 25.88
C LEU A 232 -4.88 1.26 26.47
N PRO A 233 -6.05 1.32 27.12
CA PRO A 233 -6.42 2.48 27.95
C PRO A 233 -5.34 2.77 29.02
N ALA A 234 -5.15 4.05 29.37
CA ALA A 234 -4.24 4.50 30.42
C ALA A 234 -4.59 3.92 31.79
#